data_086a393419bae535df188b5f1bafa2fd
#
_entry.id   086a393419bae535df188b5f1bafa2fd
#
_cell.length_a   1.000
_cell.length_b   1.000
_cell.length_c   1.000
_cell.angle_alpha   90.00
_cell.angle_beta   90.00
_cell.angle_gamma   90.00
#
_symmetry.space_group_name_H-M   'P 1'
#
loop_
_entity.id
_entity.type
_entity.pdbx_description
1 polymer ?
#
loop_
_entity_poly.entity_id
_entity_poly.type
_entity_poly.pdbx_seq_one_letter_code
_entity_poly.pdbx_strand_id
1 'polypeptide(L)'
;MRMTSVRVWILAVAVIALAVGAAAQEGYPLAGTWYGDFATGNQKNDLTVIMKWDGKSVTGLINPGPNSRPITSAVMTITPGKAAAEGQRSTEGIPPLFHVRFEVDGRTFEGILQNPVAGNRRLTGTWTRGAEKGTFQIRRL
;
A
#
# COMPACT_ATOMS: atom_id res chain seq x y z
N MET A 1 20.50 -15.56 45.71
CA MET A 1 19.26 -14.83 45.50
C MET A 1 19.44 -13.62 44.57
N ARG A 2 20.11 -13.77 43.42
CA ARG A 2 20.37 -12.67 42.46
C ARG A 2 20.19 -13.07 40.98
N MET A 3 19.24 -13.97 40.67
CA MET A 3 19.03 -14.43 39.31
C MET A 3 17.62 -14.08 38.73
N THR A 4 16.83 -13.28 39.41
CA THR A 4 15.44 -12.96 38.95
C THR A 4 15.33 -11.64 38.17
N SER A 5 16.30 -10.74 38.28
CA SER A 5 16.21 -9.42 37.63
C SER A 5 16.56 -9.40 36.13
N VAL A 6 17.46 -10.30 35.69
CA VAL A 6 17.91 -10.30 34.28
C VAL A 6 16.82 -10.83 33.34
N ARG A 7 16.00 -11.79 33.76
CA ARG A 7 14.94 -12.37 32.93
C ARG A 7 13.75 -11.40 32.68
N VAL A 8 13.47 -10.54 33.65
CA VAL A 8 12.41 -9.54 33.55
C VAL A 8 12.77 -8.44 32.53
N TRP A 9 14.04 -8.04 32.49
CA TRP A 9 14.50 -7.03 31.54
C TRP A 9 14.49 -7.51 30.08
N ILE A 10 14.83 -8.79 29.84
CA ILE A 10 14.80 -9.37 28.49
C ILE A 10 13.38 -9.46 27.95
N LEU A 11 12.40 -9.79 28.79
CA LEU A 11 10.99 -9.82 28.40
C LEU A 11 10.43 -8.42 28.10
N ALA A 12 10.81 -7.41 28.89
CA ALA A 12 10.38 -6.04 28.67
C ALA A 12 10.93 -5.45 27.34
N VAL A 13 12.20 -5.73 27.03
CA VAL A 13 12.81 -5.30 25.76
C VAL A 13 12.18 -6.00 24.56
N ALA A 14 11.85 -7.28 24.67
CA ALA A 14 11.20 -8.04 23.59
C ALA A 14 9.77 -7.52 23.30
N VAL A 15 9.01 -7.14 24.34
CA VAL A 15 7.66 -6.58 24.19
C VAL A 15 7.70 -5.19 23.55
N ILE A 16 8.67 -4.34 23.90
CA ILE A 16 8.85 -3.02 23.30
C ILE A 16 9.27 -3.14 21.83
N ALA A 17 10.12 -4.08 21.45
CA ALA A 17 10.52 -4.31 20.07
C ALA A 17 9.35 -4.78 19.19
N LEU A 18 8.42 -5.58 19.73
CA LEU A 18 7.21 -6.00 19.03
C LEU A 18 6.21 -4.85 18.83
N ALA A 19 6.09 -3.96 19.81
CA ALA A 19 5.20 -2.79 19.73
C ALA A 19 5.69 -1.76 18.69
N VAL A 20 6.98 -1.54 18.56
CA VAL A 20 7.56 -0.64 17.55
C VAL A 20 7.35 -1.18 16.13
N GLY A 21 7.43 -2.51 15.94
CA GLY A 21 7.15 -3.14 14.65
C GLY A 21 5.70 -2.98 14.19
N ALA A 22 4.75 -3.05 15.09
CA ALA A 22 3.32 -2.89 14.78
C ALA A 22 2.98 -1.43 14.39
N ALA A 23 3.52 -0.44 15.09
CA ALA A 23 3.30 0.97 14.79
C ALA A 23 3.91 1.39 13.43
N ALA A 24 5.03 0.79 13.01
CA ALA A 24 5.64 1.05 11.72
C ALA A 24 4.80 0.50 10.53
N GLN A 25 3.96 -0.51 10.77
CA GLN A 25 3.11 -1.10 9.75
C GLN A 25 1.86 -0.26 9.45
N GLU A 26 1.30 0.43 10.44
CA GLU A 26 0.07 1.20 10.27
C GLU A 26 0.26 2.52 9.51
N GLY A 27 1.45 3.09 9.53
CA GLY A 27 1.76 4.38 8.90
C GLY A 27 2.07 4.32 7.41
N TYR A 28 2.42 3.15 6.85
CA TYR A 28 2.80 3.07 5.44
C TYR A 28 1.58 3.21 4.52
N PRO A 29 1.63 4.06 3.49
CA PRO A 29 0.46 4.40 2.69
C PRO A 29 -0.25 3.22 2.03
N LEU A 30 0.47 2.17 1.64
CA LEU A 30 -0.10 0.98 1.01
C LEU A 30 -0.55 -0.09 2.01
N ALA A 31 -0.09 -0.06 3.25
CA ALA A 31 -0.45 -1.08 4.24
C ALA A 31 -1.94 -1.07 4.56
N GLY A 32 -2.53 -2.24 4.66
CA GLY A 32 -3.93 -2.43 5.03
C GLY A 32 -4.69 -3.30 4.04
N THR A 33 -6.00 -3.33 4.22
CA THR A 33 -6.93 -4.07 3.36
C THR A 33 -7.65 -3.12 2.43
N TRP A 34 -7.66 -3.45 1.15
CA TRP A 34 -8.21 -2.66 0.07
C TRP A 34 -9.31 -3.44 -0.63
N TYR A 35 -10.38 -2.76 -1.00
CA TYR A 35 -11.52 -3.34 -1.69
C TYR A 35 -11.88 -2.53 -2.93
N GLY A 36 -12.26 -3.22 -3.96
CA GLY A 36 -12.72 -2.63 -5.19
C GLY A 36 -12.93 -3.62 -6.31
N ASP A 37 -12.61 -3.22 -7.51
CA ASP A 37 -12.80 -4.03 -8.71
C ASP A 37 -11.69 -3.78 -9.75
N PHE A 38 -11.56 -4.74 -10.66
CA PHE A 38 -10.82 -4.57 -11.92
C PHE A 38 -11.68 -4.99 -13.10
N ALA A 39 -11.61 -4.24 -14.19
CA ALA A 39 -12.41 -4.47 -15.38
C ALA A 39 -11.62 -5.21 -16.46
N THR A 40 -12.28 -6.18 -17.11
CA THR A 40 -11.82 -6.84 -18.32
C THR A 40 -12.89 -6.62 -19.38
N GLY A 41 -12.66 -5.70 -20.31
CA GLY A 41 -13.72 -5.26 -21.23
C GLY A 41 -14.89 -4.65 -20.46
N ASN A 42 -16.10 -5.18 -20.67
CA ASN A 42 -17.32 -4.74 -19.97
C ASN A 42 -17.59 -5.51 -18.66
N GLN A 43 -16.75 -6.48 -18.31
CA GLN A 43 -16.91 -7.30 -17.12
C GLN A 43 -16.10 -6.73 -15.97
N LYS A 44 -16.72 -6.56 -14.81
CA LYS A 44 -16.07 -6.19 -13.55
C LYS A 44 -15.90 -7.41 -12.68
N ASN A 45 -14.73 -7.51 -12.06
CA ASN A 45 -14.38 -8.56 -11.12
C ASN A 45 -13.98 -7.94 -9.80
N ASP A 46 -14.48 -8.49 -8.70
CA ASP A 46 -14.12 -8.02 -7.37
C ASP A 46 -12.62 -8.21 -7.12
N LEU A 47 -12.05 -7.23 -6.44
CA LEU A 47 -10.64 -7.21 -6.09
C LEU A 47 -10.49 -6.84 -4.61
N THR A 48 -10.04 -7.79 -3.81
CA THR A 48 -9.59 -7.54 -2.45
C THR A 48 -8.08 -7.66 -2.42
N VAL A 49 -7.40 -6.65 -1.89
CA VAL A 49 -5.93 -6.62 -1.79
C VAL A 49 -5.54 -6.41 -0.34
N ILE A 50 -4.70 -7.28 0.18
CA ILE A 50 -4.12 -7.14 1.53
C ILE A 50 -2.64 -6.86 1.36
N MET A 51 -2.20 -5.70 1.82
CA MET A 51 -0.79 -5.28 1.77
C MET A 51 -0.24 -5.07 3.17
N LYS A 52 0.98 -5.53 3.39
CA LYS A 52 1.73 -5.38 4.64
C LYS A 52 3.08 -4.74 4.36
N TRP A 53 3.50 -3.85 5.24
CA TRP A 53 4.81 -3.22 5.21
C TRP A 53 5.66 -3.75 6.35
N ASP A 54 6.84 -4.30 6.06
CA ASP A 54 7.77 -4.85 7.06
C ASP A 54 8.87 -3.86 7.49
N GLY A 55 8.79 -2.60 7.05
CA GLY A 55 9.81 -1.57 7.24
C GLY A 55 10.77 -1.44 6.04
N LYS A 56 10.69 -2.34 5.05
CA LYS A 56 11.59 -2.43 3.91
C LYS A 56 10.88 -2.66 2.59
N SER A 57 9.91 -3.55 2.58
CA SER A 57 9.15 -3.95 1.39
C SER A 57 7.68 -4.15 1.68
N VAL A 58 6.87 -4.07 0.64
CA VAL A 58 5.45 -4.40 0.68
C VAL A 58 5.27 -5.84 0.23
N THR A 59 4.58 -6.61 1.04
CA THR A 59 4.15 -7.99 0.74
C THR A 59 2.63 -8.07 0.85
N GLY A 60 2.03 -9.13 0.37
CA GLY A 60 0.60 -9.32 0.51
C GLY A 60 0.03 -10.34 -0.44
N LEU A 61 -1.27 -10.28 -0.57
CA LEU A 61 -2.04 -11.19 -1.45
C LEU A 61 -3.30 -10.51 -1.97
N ILE A 62 -3.84 -11.05 -3.03
CA ILE A 62 -5.17 -10.68 -3.53
C ILE A 62 -6.17 -11.81 -3.29
N ASN A 63 -7.44 -11.43 -3.17
CA ASN A 63 -8.60 -12.31 -3.04
C ASN A 63 -8.38 -13.43 -2.01
N PRO A 64 -8.30 -13.07 -0.70
CA PRO A 64 -8.04 -14.05 0.37
C PRO A 64 -9.04 -15.20 0.33
N GLY A 65 -8.54 -16.42 0.58
CA GLY A 65 -9.33 -17.64 0.51
C GLY A 65 -8.72 -18.67 -0.46
N PRO A 66 -9.52 -19.63 -0.97
CA PRO A 66 -9.02 -20.73 -1.82
C PRO A 66 -8.34 -20.26 -3.11
N ASN A 67 -8.75 -19.10 -3.63
CA ASN A 67 -8.23 -18.51 -4.87
C ASN A 67 -7.23 -17.38 -4.63
N SER A 68 -6.68 -17.26 -3.44
CA SER A 68 -5.71 -16.21 -3.14
C SER A 68 -4.45 -16.34 -3.99
N ARG A 69 -3.88 -15.20 -4.37
CA ARG A 69 -2.62 -15.11 -5.11
C ARG A 69 -1.70 -14.15 -4.39
N PRO A 70 -0.42 -14.52 -4.18
CA PRO A 70 0.54 -13.63 -3.53
C PRO A 70 0.92 -12.47 -4.45
N ILE A 71 1.14 -11.32 -3.84
CA ILE A 71 1.79 -10.20 -4.52
C ILE A 71 3.28 -10.52 -4.63
N THR A 72 3.81 -10.51 -5.86
CA THR A 72 5.21 -10.82 -6.14
C THR A 72 6.10 -9.59 -6.08
N SER A 73 5.53 -8.42 -6.32
CA SER A 73 6.23 -7.14 -6.24
C SER A 73 5.23 -6.02 -5.95
N ALA A 74 5.59 -5.08 -5.08
CA ALA A 74 4.82 -3.86 -4.87
C ALA A 74 5.76 -2.70 -4.55
N VAL A 75 5.67 -1.63 -5.34
CA VAL A 75 6.53 -0.45 -5.25
C VAL A 75 5.68 0.81 -5.31
N MET A 76 6.02 1.77 -4.47
CA MET A 76 5.47 3.12 -4.51
C MET A 76 6.59 4.11 -4.81
N THR A 77 6.41 4.92 -5.84
CA THR A 77 7.34 5.98 -6.24
C THR A 77 6.65 7.34 -6.09
N ILE A 78 7.35 8.29 -5.47
CA ILE A 78 6.82 9.63 -5.24
C ILE A 78 7.47 10.59 -6.24
N THR A 79 6.65 11.24 -7.07
CA THR A 79 7.07 12.38 -7.86
C THR A 79 6.86 13.63 -7.03
N PRO A 80 7.93 14.39 -6.69
CA PRO A 80 7.81 15.59 -5.87
C PRO A 80 6.87 16.62 -6.48
N GLY A 81 6.06 17.26 -5.65
CA GLY A 81 5.29 18.43 -6.02
C GLY A 81 6.18 19.65 -6.27
N LYS A 82 5.58 20.70 -6.77
CA LYS A 82 6.23 22.01 -6.96
C LYS A 82 5.51 23.06 -6.12
N ALA A 83 6.27 23.89 -5.41
CA ALA A 83 5.71 25.04 -4.74
C ALA A 83 5.13 26.04 -5.77
N ALA A 84 4.11 26.80 -5.37
CA ALA A 84 3.61 27.90 -6.19
C ALA A 84 4.74 28.93 -6.44
N ALA A 85 4.86 29.40 -7.68
CA ALA A 85 5.84 30.43 -8.01
C ALA A 85 5.43 31.77 -7.39
N GLU A 86 6.42 32.52 -6.89
CA GLU A 86 6.19 33.89 -6.42
C GLU A 86 5.55 34.72 -7.52
N GLY A 87 4.46 35.43 -7.19
CA GLY A 87 3.74 36.31 -8.13
C GLY A 87 2.60 35.60 -8.90
N GLN A 88 2.37 34.31 -8.73
CA GLN A 88 1.16 33.65 -9.26
C GLN A 88 -0.05 33.90 -8.34
N ARG A 89 -1.22 34.18 -8.97
CA ARG A 89 -2.48 34.38 -8.24
C ARG A 89 -3.02 33.11 -7.56
N SER A 90 -2.50 31.94 -7.93
CA SER A 90 -2.81 30.68 -7.28
C SER A 90 -1.77 30.39 -6.21
N THR A 91 -2.19 30.29 -4.96
CA THR A 91 -1.36 29.92 -3.81
C THR A 91 -1.13 28.41 -3.72
N GLU A 92 -1.81 27.61 -4.56
CA GLU A 92 -1.68 26.17 -4.58
C GLU A 92 -0.57 25.75 -5.53
N GLY A 93 0.46 25.12 -4.98
CA GLY A 93 1.49 24.42 -5.75
C GLY A 93 0.95 23.12 -6.36
N ILE A 94 1.76 22.48 -7.18
CA ILE A 94 1.47 21.14 -7.72
C ILE A 94 1.74 20.13 -6.59
N PRO A 95 0.74 19.34 -6.16
CA PRO A 95 0.95 18.34 -5.11
C PRO A 95 1.85 17.20 -5.60
N PRO A 96 2.50 16.45 -4.69
CA PRO A 96 3.25 15.27 -5.06
C PRO A 96 2.31 14.18 -5.59
N LEU A 97 2.82 13.38 -6.55
CA LEU A 97 2.11 12.22 -7.09
C LEU A 97 2.71 10.94 -6.53
N PHE A 98 1.86 10.05 -6.08
CA PHE A 98 2.20 8.74 -5.54
C PHE A 98 1.86 7.66 -6.57
N HIS A 99 2.85 7.21 -7.31
CA HIS A 99 2.71 6.13 -8.27
C HIS A 99 2.87 4.79 -7.58
N VAL A 100 1.94 3.89 -7.81
CA VAL A 100 1.96 2.54 -7.25
C VAL A 100 1.96 1.52 -8.37
N ARG A 101 2.85 0.56 -8.26
CA ARG A 101 2.90 -0.61 -9.13
C ARG A 101 2.95 -1.86 -8.27
N PHE A 102 2.09 -2.82 -8.53
CA PHE A 102 2.17 -4.13 -7.91
C PHE A 102 1.87 -5.24 -8.92
N GLU A 103 2.48 -6.39 -8.70
CA GLU A 103 2.41 -7.54 -9.59
C GLU A 103 1.84 -8.75 -8.87
N VAL A 104 0.92 -9.42 -9.53
CA VAL A 104 0.22 -10.59 -9.01
C VAL A 104 -0.16 -11.50 -10.18
N ASP A 105 0.25 -12.77 -10.12
CA ASP A 105 -0.18 -13.81 -11.07
C ASP A 105 -0.02 -13.37 -12.55
N GLY A 106 1.13 -12.75 -12.87
CA GLY A 106 1.43 -12.23 -14.21
C GLY A 106 0.68 -10.98 -14.62
N ARG A 107 -0.17 -10.42 -13.75
CA ARG A 107 -0.79 -9.10 -13.93
C ARG A 107 0.06 -8.03 -13.29
N THR A 108 0.19 -6.90 -13.98
CA THR A 108 0.78 -5.68 -13.45
C THR A 108 -0.33 -4.66 -13.27
N PHE A 109 -0.48 -4.16 -12.06
CA PHE A 109 -1.38 -3.06 -11.70
C PHE A 109 -0.56 -1.80 -11.50
N GLU A 110 -0.91 -0.73 -12.20
CA GLU A 110 -0.25 0.57 -12.10
C GLU A 110 -1.29 1.67 -11.90
N GLY A 111 -1.09 2.52 -10.91
CA GLY A 111 -2.04 3.56 -10.62
C GLY A 111 -1.49 4.68 -9.77
N ILE A 112 -2.38 5.62 -9.45
CA ILE A 112 -2.11 6.77 -8.60
C ILE A 112 -2.84 6.59 -7.28
N LEU A 113 -2.09 6.71 -6.19
CA LEU A 113 -2.61 6.72 -4.84
C LEU A 113 -3.07 8.14 -4.48
N GLN A 114 -4.35 8.26 -4.21
CA GLN A 114 -4.98 9.48 -3.72
C GLN A 114 -5.13 9.43 -2.21
N ASN A 115 -5.02 10.59 -1.55
CA ASN A 115 -5.15 10.74 -0.10
C ASN A 115 -4.21 9.82 0.71
N PRO A 116 -2.91 9.80 0.44
CA PRO A 116 -1.97 8.81 1.00
C PRO A 116 -1.87 8.81 2.52
N VAL A 117 -2.25 9.91 3.16
CA VAL A 117 -2.20 10.07 4.63
C VAL A 117 -3.59 10.05 5.28
N ALA A 118 -4.66 10.03 4.49
CA ALA A 118 -6.03 10.03 4.99
C ALA A 118 -6.58 8.60 5.15
N GLY A 119 -7.66 8.46 5.91
CA GLY A 119 -8.36 7.18 6.08
C GLY A 119 -9.03 6.69 4.80
N ASN A 120 -9.46 7.61 3.93
CA ASN A 120 -10.17 7.32 2.68
C ASN A 120 -9.24 7.19 1.45
N ARG A 121 -8.13 6.49 1.60
CA ARG A 121 -7.17 6.26 0.51
C ARG A 121 -7.82 5.53 -0.65
N ARG A 122 -7.49 5.96 -1.87
CA ARG A 122 -7.97 5.35 -3.11
C ARG A 122 -6.78 5.15 -4.07
N LEU A 123 -6.75 3.99 -4.71
CA LEU A 123 -5.79 3.66 -5.75
C LEU A 123 -6.56 3.33 -7.03
N THR A 124 -6.29 4.08 -8.08
CA THR A 124 -6.95 3.91 -9.39
C THR A 124 -5.91 3.87 -10.49
N GLY A 125 -6.15 3.07 -11.49
CA GLY A 125 -5.23 2.95 -12.62
C GLY A 125 -5.62 1.87 -13.61
N THR A 126 -4.60 1.27 -14.21
CA THR A 126 -4.72 0.25 -15.24
C THR A 126 -4.02 -1.04 -14.83
N TRP A 127 -4.43 -2.15 -15.38
CA TRP A 127 -3.75 -3.41 -15.26
C TRP A 127 -3.46 -4.00 -16.63
N THR A 128 -2.41 -4.79 -16.72
CA THR A 128 -2.00 -5.48 -17.94
C THR A 128 -1.59 -6.93 -17.63
N ARG A 129 -1.85 -7.82 -18.57
CA ARG A 129 -1.37 -9.21 -18.56
C ARG A 129 -1.17 -9.67 -20.01
N GLY A 130 0.05 -9.64 -20.50
CA GLY A 130 0.32 -9.87 -21.93
C GLY A 130 -0.41 -8.85 -22.80
N ALA A 131 -1.28 -9.30 -23.71
CA ALA A 131 -2.12 -8.44 -24.55
C ALA A 131 -3.42 -7.95 -23.85
N GLU A 132 -3.79 -8.54 -22.73
CA GLU A 132 -4.96 -8.14 -21.95
C GLU A 132 -4.67 -6.88 -21.15
N LYS A 133 -5.65 -6.00 -21.07
CA LYS A 133 -5.57 -4.77 -20.28
C LYS A 133 -6.95 -4.31 -19.82
N GLY A 134 -6.96 -3.51 -18.79
CA GLY A 134 -8.19 -2.93 -18.26
C GLY A 134 -7.89 -1.86 -17.21
N THR A 135 -8.92 -1.45 -16.51
CA THR A 135 -8.83 -0.48 -15.41
C THR A 135 -9.06 -1.17 -14.08
N PHE A 136 -8.61 -0.55 -13.01
CA PHE A 136 -8.93 -0.99 -11.65
C PHE A 136 -9.11 0.20 -10.73
N GLN A 137 -9.86 -0.02 -9.67
CA GLN A 137 -10.00 0.92 -8.58
C GLN A 137 -10.18 0.16 -7.26
N ILE A 138 -9.42 0.53 -6.27
CA ILE A 138 -9.53 0.00 -4.92
C ILE A 138 -9.47 1.14 -3.91
N ARG A 139 -10.12 0.95 -2.77
CA ARG A 139 -10.11 1.87 -1.64
C ARG A 139 -9.74 1.14 -0.36
N ARG A 140 -9.01 1.80 0.50
CA ARG A 140 -8.73 1.29 1.83
C ARG A 140 -9.95 1.49 2.74
N LEU A 141 -10.24 0.49 3.55
CA LEU A 141 -11.17 0.60 4.66
C LEU A 141 -10.49 1.08 5.92
#